data_645d6af7bf25f9954272cf1f39a4cf4b
#
_entry.id   645d6af7bf25f9954272cf1f39a4cf4b
#
_cell.length_a   1.000
_cell.length_b   1.000
_cell.length_c   1.000
_cell.angle_alpha   90.00
_cell.angle_beta   90.00
_cell.angle_gamma   90.00
#
_symmetry.space_group_name_H-M   'P 1'
#
loop_
_entity.id
_entity.type
_entity.pdbx_description
1 polymer ?
#
loop_
_entity_poly.entity_id
_entity_poly.type
_entity_poly.pdbx_seq_one_letter_code
_entity_poly.pdbx_strand_id
1 'polypeptide(L)'
;MSNEVKNALFLHCLFDSPNHNFDPTRIFYDYIDWILRSLEIISRGDQSWIVRSHPNSVLLGEDTYQLLCSYPLMRKALMADNIIFQNGHLTRLDLKYLQKIVTYSGTVAEEAVLCLRRPITIAHSFVSQLFPDLCHRPQSIAQYETLLLSKCDSSFRLHLDSIHAFEAYLQKISDITPPELHFSVDNGFLQYSGELDQKEINRYLDLMYFLQNV
;
A
#
# COMPACT_ATOMS: atom_id res chain seq x y z
N MET A 1 -21.76 -6.01 21.23
CA MET A 1 -20.28 -5.92 21.22
C MET A 1 -19.90 -5.43 19.82
N SER A 2 -19.41 -4.22 19.67
CA SER A 2 -18.90 -3.75 18.39
C SER A 2 -17.66 -4.58 18.07
N ASN A 3 -17.73 -5.43 17.03
CA ASN A 3 -16.55 -6.08 16.50
C ASN A 3 -15.66 -4.97 15.95
N GLU A 4 -14.67 -4.57 16.74
CA GLU A 4 -13.70 -3.56 16.34
C GLU A 4 -12.94 -4.12 15.16
N VAL A 5 -13.09 -3.50 13.99
CA VAL A 5 -12.41 -3.96 12.78
C VAL A 5 -10.92 -3.73 12.94
N LYS A 6 -10.14 -4.80 12.81
CA LYS A 6 -8.69 -4.80 13.09
C LYS A 6 -7.82 -5.01 11.86
N ASN A 7 -8.42 -5.29 10.69
CA ASN A 7 -7.67 -5.61 9.48
C ASN A 7 -8.13 -4.73 8.32
N ALA A 8 -7.21 -4.32 7.47
CA ALA A 8 -7.56 -3.50 6.31
C ALA A 8 -6.80 -3.94 5.05
N LEU A 9 -7.55 -3.98 3.94
CA LEU A 9 -7.08 -4.16 2.58
C LEU A 9 -7.16 -2.81 1.86
N PHE A 10 -6.02 -2.24 1.51
CA PHE A 10 -5.91 -0.95 0.84
C PHE A 10 -5.75 -1.15 -0.66
N LEU A 11 -6.71 -0.61 -1.39
CA LEU A 11 -6.72 -0.66 -2.84
C LEU A 11 -6.03 0.57 -3.44
N HIS A 12 -5.45 0.40 -4.62
CA HIS A 12 -5.03 1.51 -5.49
C HIS A 12 -6.20 1.97 -6.35
N CYS A 13 -6.04 3.11 -7.02
CA CYS A 13 -6.92 3.49 -8.10
C CYS A 13 -6.85 2.43 -9.21
N LEU A 14 -8.00 1.97 -9.69
CA LEU A 14 -8.05 0.95 -10.76
C LEU A 14 -7.56 1.53 -12.09
N PHE A 15 -7.75 2.84 -12.30
CA PHE A 15 -7.25 3.56 -13.48
C PHE A 15 -5.76 3.87 -13.41
N ASP A 16 -5.20 4.02 -12.21
CA ASP A 16 -3.76 4.16 -11.98
C ASP A 16 -3.17 2.79 -11.62
N SER A 17 -3.44 1.84 -12.50
CA SER A 17 -3.12 0.45 -12.21
C SER A 17 -1.62 0.22 -12.08
N PRO A 18 -1.16 -0.39 -11.00
CA PRO A 18 0.24 -0.81 -10.83
C PRO A 18 0.65 -1.95 -11.78
N ASN A 19 -0.10 -2.21 -12.84
CA ASN A 19 0.16 -3.26 -13.84
C ASN A 19 1.50 -3.09 -14.57
N HIS A 20 2.10 -1.91 -14.49
CA HIS A 20 3.38 -1.62 -15.12
C HIS A 20 4.59 -2.15 -14.34
N ASN A 21 4.42 -2.48 -13.08
CA ASN A 21 5.49 -3.09 -12.30
C ASN A 21 5.56 -4.58 -12.59
N PHE A 22 6.30 -4.91 -13.64
CA PHE A 22 6.63 -6.29 -13.96
C PHE A 22 7.51 -6.85 -12.84
N ASP A 23 6.88 -7.47 -11.85
CA ASP A 23 7.58 -8.24 -10.83
C ASP A 23 7.60 -9.71 -11.27
N PRO A 24 8.75 -10.26 -11.66
CA PRO A 24 8.85 -11.66 -12.08
C PRO A 24 8.54 -12.64 -10.94
N THR A 25 8.54 -12.15 -9.68
CA THR A 25 8.21 -12.95 -8.50
C THR A 25 6.75 -12.84 -8.09
N ARG A 26 5.92 -12.14 -8.87
CA ARG A 26 4.51 -11.96 -8.55
C ARG A 26 3.76 -13.29 -8.47
N ILE A 27 2.95 -13.41 -7.44
CA ILE A 27 2.14 -14.60 -7.18
C ILE A 27 0.72 -14.50 -7.75
N PHE A 28 0.32 -13.32 -8.22
CA PHE A 28 -0.96 -13.05 -8.87
C PHE A 28 -0.76 -12.72 -10.34
N TYR A 29 -1.76 -13.01 -11.17
CA TYR A 29 -1.70 -12.72 -12.60
C TYR A 29 -1.59 -11.22 -12.86
N ASP A 30 -2.45 -10.43 -12.19
CA ASP A 30 -2.47 -8.98 -12.24
C ASP A 30 -3.10 -8.41 -10.94
N TYR A 31 -3.27 -7.09 -10.92
CA TYR A 31 -3.86 -6.39 -9.80
C TYR A 31 -5.33 -6.78 -9.53
N ILE A 32 -6.11 -7.05 -10.58
CA ILE A 32 -7.51 -7.46 -10.47
C ILE A 32 -7.61 -8.89 -9.90
N ASP A 33 -6.75 -9.80 -10.34
CA ASP A 33 -6.64 -11.16 -9.77
C ASP A 33 -6.27 -11.09 -8.27
N TRP A 34 -5.35 -10.21 -7.90
CA TRP A 34 -5.03 -9.98 -6.49
C TRP A 34 -6.25 -9.51 -5.68
N ILE A 35 -7.00 -8.52 -6.17
CA ILE A 35 -8.21 -8.05 -5.48
C ILE A 35 -9.21 -9.20 -5.32
N LEU A 36 -9.50 -9.90 -6.42
CA LEU A 36 -10.46 -11.02 -6.40
C LEU A 36 -10.05 -12.08 -5.38
N ARG A 37 -8.82 -12.54 -5.44
CA ARG A 37 -8.30 -13.57 -4.52
C ARG A 37 -8.29 -13.09 -3.08
N SER A 38 -7.89 -11.84 -2.83
CA SER A 38 -7.94 -11.25 -1.49
C SER A 38 -9.34 -11.25 -0.93
N LEU A 39 -10.32 -10.77 -1.71
CA LEU A 39 -11.73 -10.74 -1.31
C LEU A 39 -12.29 -12.16 -1.08
N GLU A 40 -11.98 -13.11 -1.95
CA GLU A 40 -12.38 -14.52 -1.76
C GLU A 40 -11.82 -15.10 -0.46
N ILE A 41 -10.55 -14.84 -0.15
CA ILE A 41 -9.90 -15.37 1.06
C ILE A 41 -10.51 -14.73 2.31
N ILE A 42 -10.56 -13.41 2.38
CA ILE A 42 -11.03 -12.72 3.58
C ILE A 42 -12.52 -12.93 3.85
N SER A 43 -13.35 -13.10 2.80
CA SER A 43 -14.78 -13.37 2.95
C SER A 43 -15.08 -14.74 3.57
N ARG A 44 -14.14 -15.68 3.49
CA ARG A 44 -14.27 -17.03 4.08
C ARG A 44 -13.78 -17.09 5.54
N GLY A 45 -13.04 -16.06 5.96
CA GLY A 45 -12.47 -15.99 7.31
C GLY A 45 -13.48 -15.53 8.36
N ASP A 46 -13.08 -15.65 9.62
CA ASP A 46 -13.84 -15.21 10.80
C ASP A 46 -13.45 -13.79 11.27
N GLN A 47 -12.43 -13.19 10.65
CA GLN A 47 -11.91 -11.88 11.02
C GLN A 47 -12.63 -10.77 10.25
N SER A 48 -12.89 -9.65 10.93
CA SER A 48 -13.50 -8.47 10.30
C SER A 48 -12.47 -7.66 9.53
N TRP A 49 -12.84 -7.21 8.33
CA TRP A 49 -12.00 -6.50 7.40
C TRP A 49 -12.62 -5.20 6.91
N ILE A 50 -11.79 -4.19 6.75
CA ILE A 50 -12.10 -3.01 5.95
C ILE A 50 -11.44 -3.20 4.57
N VAL A 51 -12.22 -3.08 3.50
CA VAL A 51 -11.72 -2.92 2.14
C VAL A 51 -11.82 -1.44 1.79
N ARG A 52 -10.68 -0.80 1.54
CA ARG A 52 -10.60 0.65 1.42
C ARG A 52 -10.14 1.05 0.03
N SER A 53 -10.93 1.90 -0.66
CA SER A 53 -10.49 2.49 -1.93
C SER A 53 -9.37 3.51 -1.73
N HIS A 54 -8.65 3.80 -2.79
CA HIS A 54 -7.64 4.85 -2.77
C HIS A 54 -8.27 6.23 -2.54
N PRO A 55 -7.65 7.12 -1.75
CA PRO A 55 -8.20 8.46 -1.50
C PRO A 55 -8.44 9.27 -2.78
N ASN A 56 -7.59 9.10 -3.79
CA ASN A 56 -7.66 9.84 -5.06
C ASN A 56 -8.63 9.22 -6.09
N SER A 57 -9.24 8.06 -5.82
CA SER A 57 -10.20 7.43 -6.75
C SER A 57 -11.29 8.40 -7.17
N VAL A 58 -11.85 9.16 -6.23
CA VAL A 58 -12.89 10.14 -6.51
C VAL A 58 -12.40 11.28 -7.42
N LEU A 59 -11.14 11.74 -7.22
CA LEU A 59 -10.54 12.80 -8.04
C LEU A 59 -10.33 12.34 -9.49
N LEU A 60 -10.12 11.02 -9.68
CA LEU A 60 -10.00 10.39 -10.99
C LEU A 60 -11.35 9.97 -11.59
N GLY A 61 -12.46 10.32 -10.94
CA GLY A 61 -13.80 9.92 -11.38
C GLY A 61 -14.09 8.43 -11.22
N GLU A 62 -13.36 7.73 -10.36
CA GLU A 62 -13.48 6.31 -10.12
C GLU A 62 -14.44 6.01 -8.97
N ASP A 63 -15.54 5.31 -9.24
CA ASP A 63 -16.33 4.63 -8.22
C ASP A 63 -15.83 3.19 -8.05
N THR A 64 -14.82 3.04 -7.21
CA THR A 64 -14.17 1.75 -6.95
C THR A 64 -15.20 0.68 -6.51
N TYR A 65 -16.18 1.03 -5.68
CA TYR A 65 -17.18 0.07 -5.22
C TYR A 65 -18.04 -0.46 -6.36
N GLN A 66 -18.55 0.43 -7.20
CA GLN A 66 -19.36 0.03 -8.36
C GLN A 66 -18.54 -0.78 -9.36
N LEU A 67 -17.29 -0.39 -9.61
CA LEU A 67 -16.40 -1.13 -10.50
C LEU A 67 -16.17 -2.55 -9.99
N LEU A 68 -15.86 -2.74 -8.72
CA LEU A 68 -15.69 -4.07 -8.14
C LEU A 68 -17.00 -4.88 -8.16
N CYS A 69 -18.13 -4.24 -7.89
CA CYS A 69 -19.45 -4.88 -7.95
C CYS A 69 -19.91 -5.27 -9.36
N SER A 70 -19.27 -4.75 -10.42
CA SER A 70 -19.50 -5.20 -11.78
C SER A 70 -19.03 -6.65 -12.03
N TYR A 71 -18.09 -7.13 -11.21
CA TYR A 71 -17.62 -8.52 -11.22
C TYR A 71 -18.43 -9.36 -10.21
N PRO A 72 -19.21 -10.37 -10.67
CA PRO A 72 -20.12 -11.11 -9.78
C PRO A 72 -19.46 -11.74 -8.55
N LEU A 73 -18.23 -12.27 -8.70
CA LEU A 73 -17.50 -12.89 -7.61
C LEU A 73 -17.03 -11.87 -6.57
N MET A 74 -16.54 -10.69 -7.01
CA MET A 74 -16.13 -9.62 -6.11
C MET A 74 -17.33 -9.04 -5.37
N ARG A 75 -18.45 -8.84 -6.07
CA ARG A 75 -19.71 -8.40 -5.44
C ARG A 75 -20.12 -9.36 -4.33
N LYS A 76 -20.13 -10.66 -4.62
CA LYS A 76 -20.49 -11.68 -3.62
C LYS A 76 -19.58 -11.61 -2.40
N ALA A 77 -18.26 -11.47 -2.59
CA ALA A 77 -17.31 -11.38 -1.51
C ALA A 77 -17.49 -10.08 -0.69
N LEU A 78 -17.68 -8.93 -1.36
CA LEU A 78 -17.90 -7.64 -0.69
C LEU A 78 -19.20 -7.59 0.14
N MET A 79 -20.17 -8.46 -0.14
CA MET A 79 -21.42 -8.59 0.63
C MET A 79 -21.29 -9.52 1.82
N ALA A 80 -20.13 -10.08 2.12
CA ALA A 80 -19.91 -10.92 3.28
C ALA A 80 -19.99 -10.07 4.58
N ASP A 81 -20.60 -10.62 5.63
CA ASP A 81 -20.86 -9.93 6.91
C ASP A 81 -19.60 -9.44 7.62
N ASN A 82 -18.47 -10.03 7.32
CA ASN A 82 -17.18 -9.69 7.90
C ASN A 82 -16.38 -8.66 7.09
N ILE A 83 -16.93 -8.12 6.00
CA ILE A 83 -16.29 -7.11 5.14
C ILE A 83 -17.08 -5.81 5.17
N ILE A 84 -16.37 -4.71 5.43
CA ILE A 84 -16.90 -3.35 5.34
C ILE A 84 -16.13 -2.62 4.24
N PHE A 85 -16.82 -2.17 3.19
CA PHE A 85 -16.20 -1.29 2.20
C PHE A 85 -16.20 0.16 2.70
N GLN A 86 -15.06 0.83 2.60
CA GLN A 86 -14.90 2.24 2.92
C GLN A 86 -14.33 3.02 1.75
N ASN A 87 -14.93 4.17 1.48
CA ASN A 87 -14.35 5.11 0.54
C ASN A 87 -13.18 5.85 1.21
N GLY A 88 -11.98 5.70 0.66
CA GLY A 88 -10.76 6.28 1.20
C GLY A 88 -10.75 7.81 1.26
N HIS A 89 -11.54 8.47 0.41
CA HIS A 89 -11.68 9.93 0.40
C HIS A 89 -12.46 10.46 1.62
N LEU A 90 -13.45 9.70 2.09
CA LEU A 90 -14.41 10.19 3.10
C LEU A 90 -13.97 9.91 4.55
N THR A 91 -13.11 8.93 4.76
CA THR A 91 -12.75 8.48 6.11
C THR A 91 -11.26 8.45 6.31
N ARG A 92 -10.80 8.85 7.50
CA ARG A 92 -9.42 8.66 7.92
C ARG A 92 -9.34 7.39 8.76
N LEU A 93 -8.41 6.50 8.40
CA LEU A 93 -8.16 5.28 9.14
C LEU A 93 -6.83 5.41 9.88
N ASP A 94 -6.84 5.15 11.19
CA ASP A 94 -5.62 5.20 11.99
C ASP A 94 -4.94 3.81 11.97
N LEU A 95 -3.82 3.72 11.26
CA LEU A 95 -3.07 2.48 11.04
C LEU A 95 -2.55 1.85 12.32
N LYS A 96 -2.30 2.64 13.36
CA LYS A 96 -1.77 2.13 14.63
C LYS A 96 -2.72 1.15 15.34
N TYR A 97 -4.03 1.22 15.05
CA TYR A 97 -5.02 0.31 15.64
C TYR A 97 -5.27 -0.94 14.79
N LEU A 98 -4.78 -0.97 13.56
CA LEU A 98 -4.91 -2.14 12.71
C LEU A 98 -3.92 -3.23 13.12
N GLN A 99 -4.36 -4.46 13.01
CA GLN A 99 -3.52 -5.64 13.21
C GLN A 99 -2.87 -6.08 11.91
N LYS A 100 -3.64 -6.08 10.81
CA LYS A 100 -3.14 -6.40 9.49
C LYS A 100 -3.39 -5.25 8.54
N ILE A 101 -2.38 -4.88 7.80
CA ILE A 101 -2.40 -3.86 6.78
C ILE A 101 -1.91 -4.53 5.50
N VAL A 102 -2.76 -4.58 4.50
CA VAL A 102 -2.49 -5.26 3.24
C VAL A 102 -2.59 -4.26 2.10
N THR A 103 -1.60 -4.22 1.25
CA THR A 103 -1.60 -3.40 0.03
C THR A 103 -0.86 -4.11 -1.08
N TYR A 104 -1.15 -3.76 -2.34
CA TYR A 104 -0.39 -4.29 -3.45
C TYR A 104 1.04 -3.72 -3.47
N SER A 105 1.18 -2.38 -3.53
CA SER A 105 2.48 -1.67 -3.54
C SER A 105 2.36 -0.22 -3.04
N GLY A 106 1.30 0.11 -2.28
CA GLY A 106 0.99 1.49 -1.91
C GLY A 106 1.88 2.07 -0.81
N THR A 107 1.98 3.40 -0.80
CA THR A 107 2.68 4.17 0.25
C THR A 107 2.14 3.93 1.66
N VAL A 108 0.94 3.36 1.77
CA VAL A 108 0.41 2.90 3.06
C VAL A 108 1.30 1.85 3.73
N ALA A 109 2.18 1.17 2.97
CA ALA A 109 3.17 0.26 3.56
C ALA A 109 4.21 1.03 4.39
N GLU A 110 4.71 2.15 3.87
CA GLU A 110 5.63 3.04 4.57
C GLU A 110 4.97 3.63 5.83
N GLU A 111 3.74 4.12 5.69
CA GLU A 111 2.96 4.65 6.81
C GLU A 111 2.72 3.58 7.89
N ALA A 112 2.47 2.33 7.49
CA ALA A 112 2.30 1.22 8.42
C ALA A 112 3.57 0.95 9.23
N VAL A 113 4.74 0.96 8.57
CA VAL A 113 6.04 0.79 9.24
C VAL A 113 6.26 1.89 10.27
N LEU A 114 5.98 3.15 9.95
CA LEU A 114 6.06 4.28 10.90
C LEU A 114 5.06 4.15 12.08
N CYS A 115 3.99 3.38 11.90
CA CYS A 115 3.05 3.02 12.97
C CYS A 115 3.42 1.73 13.71
N LEU A 116 4.65 1.25 13.60
CA LEU A 116 5.16 0.00 14.21
C LEU A 116 4.41 -1.25 13.72
N ARG A 117 3.86 -1.23 12.50
CA ARG A 117 3.15 -2.34 11.89
C ARG A 117 3.95 -2.92 10.74
N ARG A 118 3.96 -4.24 10.65
CA ARG A 118 4.58 -4.97 9.55
C ARG A 118 3.52 -5.26 8.48
N PRO A 119 3.46 -4.47 7.39
CA PRO A 119 2.45 -4.65 6.36
C PRO A 119 2.70 -5.90 5.53
N ILE A 120 1.63 -6.38 4.88
CA ILE A 120 1.69 -7.39 3.82
C ILE A 120 1.69 -6.66 2.49
N THR A 121 2.76 -6.81 1.71
CA THR A 121 2.93 -6.19 0.39
C THR A 121 3.07 -7.27 -0.67
N ILE A 122 2.49 -7.06 -1.85
CA ILE A 122 2.48 -8.06 -2.92
C ILE A 122 3.54 -7.73 -3.97
N ALA A 123 3.44 -6.55 -4.56
CA ALA A 123 4.46 -6.05 -5.48
C ALA A 123 5.52 -5.25 -4.73
N HIS A 124 6.55 -4.86 -5.45
CA HIS A 124 7.57 -4.00 -4.90
C HIS A 124 7.00 -2.65 -4.50
N SER A 125 6.92 -2.39 -3.20
CA SER A 125 6.84 -1.06 -2.63
C SER A 125 8.25 -0.59 -2.28
N PHE A 126 8.42 0.69 -2.09
CA PHE A 126 9.69 1.27 -1.70
C PHE A 126 10.26 0.59 -0.44
N VAL A 127 9.45 0.50 0.63
CA VAL A 127 9.89 -0.13 1.88
C VAL A 127 10.19 -1.62 1.70
N SER A 128 9.41 -2.34 0.88
CA SER A 128 9.62 -3.78 0.69
C SER A 128 10.85 -4.11 -0.14
N GLN A 129 11.34 -3.17 -0.95
CA GLN A 129 12.57 -3.34 -1.72
C GLN A 129 13.81 -3.07 -0.88
N LEU A 130 13.83 -1.97 -0.15
CA LEU A 130 15.01 -1.52 0.57
C LEU A 130 15.09 -2.10 1.99
N PHE A 131 13.95 -2.43 2.59
CA PHE A 131 13.84 -2.94 3.94
C PHE A 131 12.91 -4.17 3.98
N PRO A 132 13.29 -5.30 3.33
CA PRO A 132 12.40 -6.47 3.20
C PRO A 132 11.95 -7.04 4.54
N ASP A 133 12.74 -6.87 5.59
CA ASP A 133 12.41 -7.33 6.95
C ASP A 133 11.29 -6.52 7.60
N LEU A 134 10.98 -5.34 7.07
CA LEU A 134 9.89 -4.50 7.57
C LEU A 134 8.53 -4.88 6.98
N CYS A 135 8.48 -5.79 5.99
CA CYS A 135 7.25 -6.21 5.33
C CYS A 135 7.11 -7.74 5.33
N HIS A 136 5.87 -8.21 5.27
CA HIS A 136 5.59 -9.56 4.83
C HIS A 136 5.44 -9.58 3.32
N ARG A 137 6.32 -10.29 2.61
CA ARG A 137 6.22 -10.54 1.17
C ARG A 137 5.94 -12.02 0.92
N PRO A 138 4.68 -12.41 0.72
CA PRO A 138 4.36 -13.81 0.43
C PRO A 138 4.96 -14.23 -0.91
N GLN A 139 5.50 -15.45 -0.95
CA GLN A 139 6.12 -16.05 -2.13
C GLN A 139 5.19 -17.04 -2.84
N SER A 140 3.98 -17.22 -2.33
CA SER A 140 2.95 -18.08 -2.90
C SER A 140 1.55 -17.65 -2.44
N ILE A 141 0.52 -18.03 -3.20
CA ILE A 141 -0.89 -17.81 -2.81
C ILE A 141 -1.18 -18.49 -1.46
N ALA A 142 -0.66 -19.69 -1.22
CA ALA A 142 -0.87 -20.39 0.05
C ALA A 142 -0.27 -19.64 1.24
N GLN A 143 0.93 -19.06 1.08
CA GLN A 143 1.54 -18.22 2.10
C GLN A 143 0.73 -16.93 2.32
N TYR A 144 0.25 -16.32 1.24
CA TYR A 144 -0.62 -15.14 1.32
C TYR A 144 -1.91 -15.43 2.07
N GLU A 145 -2.59 -16.52 1.74
CA GLU A 145 -3.81 -16.97 2.43
C GLU A 145 -3.54 -17.22 3.92
N THR A 146 -2.42 -17.87 4.27
CA THR A 146 -2.01 -18.06 5.65
C THR A 146 -1.85 -16.73 6.38
N LEU A 147 -1.21 -15.75 5.78
CA LEU A 147 -1.05 -14.41 6.37
C LEU A 147 -2.40 -13.71 6.59
N LEU A 148 -3.33 -13.82 5.64
CA LEU A 148 -4.64 -13.19 5.76
C LEU A 148 -5.51 -13.84 6.84
N LEU A 149 -5.51 -15.19 6.93
CA LEU A 149 -6.39 -15.95 7.81
C LEU A 149 -5.81 -16.22 9.20
N SER A 150 -4.47 -16.13 9.36
CA SER A 150 -3.86 -16.30 10.68
C SER A 150 -4.39 -15.29 11.70
N LYS A 151 -4.47 -15.68 12.96
CA LYS A 151 -4.69 -14.71 14.03
C LYS A 151 -3.46 -13.82 14.14
N CYS A 152 -3.69 -12.53 14.41
CA CYS A 152 -2.60 -11.58 14.55
C CYS A 152 -1.73 -11.95 15.77
N ASP A 153 -0.45 -12.03 15.55
CA ASP A 153 0.56 -12.30 16.56
C ASP A 153 1.65 -11.20 16.56
N SER A 154 2.71 -11.43 17.31
CA SER A 154 3.84 -10.49 17.40
C SER A 154 4.57 -10.29 16.05
N SER A 155 4.43 -11.21 15.10
CA SER A 155 5.09 -11.09 13.78
C SER A 155 4.59 -9.91 12.95
N PHE A 156 3.39 -9.38 13.27
CA PHE A 156 2.83 -8.18 12.65
C PHE A 156 3.26 -6.87 13.34
N ARG A 157 4.11 -6.96 14.36
CA ARG A 157 4.72 -5.79 15.01
C ARG A 157 6.19 -5.71 14.65
N LEU A 158 6.67 -4.48 14.48
CA LEU A 158 8.07 -4.21 14.23
C LEU A 158 8.81 -3.89 15.53
N HIS A 159 10.09 -4.25 15.57
CA HIS A 159 11.00 -3.79 16.62
C HIS A 159 11.45 -2.37 16.33
N LEU A 160 11.64 -1.57 17.37
CA LEU A 160 12.06 -0.16 17.25
C LEU A 160 13.38 -0.01 16.47
N ASP A 161 14.35 -0.90 16.70
CA ASP A 161 15.64 -0.84 16.02
C ASP A 161 15.53 -0.95 14.50
N SER A 162 14.59 -1.78 14.00
CA SER A 162 14.34 -1.93 12.58
C SER A 162 13.74 -0.66 11.96
N ILE A 163 13.00 0.11 12.77
CA ILE A 163 12.35 1.34 12.32
C ILE A 163 13.34 2.49 12.30
N HIS A 164 14.25 2.57 13.26
CA HIS A 164 15.25 3.64 13.30
C HIS A 164 16.07 3.68 12.01
N ALA A 165 16.40 2.52 11.42
CA ALA A 165 17.11 2.48 10.15
C ALA A 165 16.25 3.06 9.00
N PHE A 166 14.95 2.75 9.00
CA PHE A 166 14.00 3.28 8.01
C PHE A 166 13.76 4.79 8.18
N GLU A 167 13.58 5.25 9.42
CA GLU A 167 13.43 6.68 9.73
C GLU A 167 14.67 7.47 9.33
N ALA A 168 15.88 6.97 9.65
CA ALA A 168 17.14 7.58 9.25
C ALA A 168 17.27 7.67 7.72
N TYR A 169 16.80 6.65 7.01
CA TYR A 169 16.77 6.65 5.55
C TYR A 169 15.80 7.70 4.99
N LEU A 170 14.58 7.78 5.54
CA LEU A 170 13.59 8.80 5.13
C LEU A 170 14.10 10.22 5.40
N GLN A 171 14.75 10.44 6.56
CA GLN A 171 15.36 11.71 6.88
C GLN A 171 16.44 12.08 5.87
N LYS A 172 17.30 11.12 5.51
CA LYS A 172 18.35 11.34 4.52
C LYS A 172 17.80 11.68 3.13
N ILE A 173 16.70 11.02 2.71
CA ILE A 173 16.01 11.40 1.46
C ILE A 173 15.48 12.82 1.57
N SER A 174 14.80 13.16 2.67
CA SER A 174 14.27 14.51 2.89
C SER A 174 15.37 15.56 2.86
N ASP A 175 16.54 15.26 3.44
CA ASP A 175 17.69 16.17 3.45
C ASP A 175 18.31 16.38 2.06
N ILE A 176 18.20 15.38 1.17
CA ILE A 176 18.72 15.43 -0.21
C ILE A 176 17.67 16.03 -1.16
N THR A 177 16.38 15.81 -0.90
CA THR A 177 15.31 16.32 -1.75
C THR A 177 15.18 17.83 -1.56
N PRO A 178 15.32 18.65 -2.61
CA PRO A 178 15.20 20.09 -2.49
C PRO A 178 13.82 20.49 -1.96
N PRO A 179 13.73 21.42 -0.99
CA PRO A 179 12.44 21.87 -0.45
C PRO A 179 11.58 22.64 -1.48
N GLU A 180 12.14 22.97 -2.63
CA GLU A 180 11.54 23.85 -3.64
C GLU A 180 11.05 23.11 -4.92
N LEU A 181 10.97 21.78 -4.88
CA LEU A 181 10.30 21.06 -5.95
C LEU A 181 8.78 21.33 -5.90
N HIS A 182 8.40 22.48 -6.44
CA HIS A 182 7.00 22.84 -6.62
C HIS A 182 6.41 22.03 -7.78
N PHE A 183 5.66 21.00 -7.42
CA PHE A 183 4.80 20.31 -8.37
C PHE A 183 3.45 21.01 -8.38
N SER A 184 3.03 21.55 -9.51
CA SER A 184 1.66 21.95 -9.74
C SER A 184 0.91 20.83 -10.46
N VAL A 185 -0.35 20.61 -10.09
CA VAL A 185 -1.23 19.72 -10.83
C VAL A 185 -2.01 20.58 -11.82
N ASP A 186 -1.65 20.51 -13.09
CA ASP A 186 -2.42 21.13 -14.16
C ASP A 186 -3.08 20.04 -15.01
N ASN A 187 -4.42 20.12 -15.17
CA ASN A 187 -5.25 19.16 -15.92
C ASN A 187 -5.04 17.70 -15.53
N GLY A 188 -4.76 17.41 -14.25
CA GLY A 188 -4.55 16.05 -13.73
C GLY A 188 -3.14 15.50 -13.97
N PHE A 189 -2.22 16.29 -14.53
CA PHE A 189 -0.82 15.93 -14.70
C PHE A 189 0.06 16.70 -13.72
N LEU A 190 0.99 15.99 -13.10
CA LEU A 190 2.05 16.61 -12.31
C LEU A 190 2.97 17.37 -13.27
N GLN A 191 2.97 18.69 -13.16
CA GLN A 191 3.92 19.53 -13.89
C GLN A 191 4.94 20.11 -12.93
N TYR A 192 6.19 20.00 -13.29
CA TYR A 192 7.28 20.68 -12.62
C TYR A 192 7.31 22.16 -13.07
N SER A 193 7.22 23.08 -12.12
CA SER A 193 7.13 24.52 -12.40
C SER A 193 8.41 25.31 -12.09
N GLY A 194 9.55 24.64 -11.88
CA GLY A 194 10.82 25.31 -11.57
C GLY A 194 11.90 25.07 -12.61
N GLU A 195 12.82 26.02 -12.77
CA GLU A 195 14.10 25.78 -13.40
C GLU A 195 15.03 25.11 -12.40
N LEU A 196 15.44 23.85 -12.70
CA LEU A 196 16.45 23.17 -11.89
C LEU A 196 17.80 23.86 -12.09
N ASP A 197 18.37 24.43 -11.03
CA ASP A 197 19.73 24.88 -11.09
C ASP A 197 20.74 23.70 -11.05
N GLN A 198 22.00 23.94 -11.35
CA GLN A 198 23.02 22.87 -11.38
C GLN A 198 23.20 22.20 -10.01
N LYS A 199 22.94 22.90 -8.93
CA LYS A 199 23.03 22.37 -7.56
C LYS A 199 21.89 21.39 -7.28
N GLU A 200 20.70 21.67 -7.76
CA GLU A 200 19.54 20.80 -7.68
C GLU A 200 19.73 19.55 -8.52
N ILE A 201 20.24 19.70 -9.75
CA ILE A 201 20.59 18.57 -10.62
C ILE A 201 21.61 17.64 -9.92
N ASN A 202 22.65 18.21 -9.32
CA ASN A 202 23.66 17.41 -8.61
C ASN A 202 23.07 16.69 -7.40
N ARG A 203 22.18 17.32 -6.63
CA ARG A 203 21.45 16.66 -5.54
C ARG A 203 20.60 15.48 -6.03
N TYR A 204 19.94 15.64 -7.19
CA TYR A 204 19.20 14.55 -7.82
C TYR A 204 20.11 13.39 -8.25
N LEU A 205 21.25 13.70 -8.84
CA LEU A 205 22.23 12.71 -9.23
C LEU A 205 22.78 11.96 -8.00
N ASP A 206 23.06 12.67 -6.91
CA ASP A 206 23.49 12.09 -5.65
C ASP A 206 22.41 11.18 -5.04
N LEU A 207 21.13 11.58 -5.10
CA LEU A 207 20.02 10.76 -4.68
C LEU A 207 19.89 9.49 -5.53
N MET A 208 19.94 9.62 -6.84
CA MET A 208 19.88 8.47 -7.76
C MET A 208 21.07 7.52 -7.55
N TYR A 209 22.26 8.07 -7.35
CA TYR A 209 23.43 7.26 -7.04
C TYR A 209 23.30 6.52 -5.72
N PHE A 210 22.78 7.19 -4.70
CA PHE A 210 22.49 6.58 -3.41
C PHE A 210 21.47 5.45 -3.54
N LEU A 211 20.35 5.68 -4.26
CA LEU A 211 19.29 4.67 -4.46
C LEU A 211 19.75 3.45 -5.26
N GLN A 212 20.76 3.59 -6.10
CA GLN A 212 21.33 2.48 -6.88
C GLN A 212 22.33 1.61 -6.07
N ASN A 213 22.85 2.14 -4.96
CA ASN A 213 23.90 1.48 -4.16
C ASN A 213 23.41 1.04 -2.77
N VAL A 214 22.11 1.14 -2.49
CA VAL A 214 21.43 0.58 -1.32
C VAL A 214 20.69 -0.69 -1.71
#